data_2fb786a24496ae22268ba4859ff4a94d
#
_entry.id   2fb786a24496ae22268ba4859ff4a94d
#
_cell.length_a   1.000
_cell.length_b   1.000
_cell.length_c   1.000
_cell.angle_alpha   90.00
_cell.angle_beta   90.00
_cell.angle_gamma   90.00
#
_symmetry.space_group_name_H-M   'P 1'
#
loop_
_entity.id
_entity.type
_entity.pdbx_description
1 polymer ?
#
loop_
_entity_poly.entity_id
_entity_poly.type
_entity_poly.pdbx_seq_one_letter_code
_entity_poly.pdbx_strand_id
1 'polypeptide(L)'
;MKTTALASAFALLIGASAAHAQQEVRIGVIMPLSGPVAQVGIDAVAAMRTAVEIVNEGADLPLPLAKSKGLSGLKGAKVRLIVADHQGKPEVGQGEAERLINQEKVHVMFGAYFSSVTAASSQVAERAGIPYVNGSSSQPALTERGLKWFFRTSPNDEHFTHVMFDFMKDFTKKTGKKIETVAIFHEDTAFGTDSGRVQEKLAKDNNVKVLEKIAYKAQTTALTAEVQRLKAANADVFLPSSYTSDTFLLLRTAKELDYNPKLLVAQNAGFTDPTFITTMGKDAEGAITRSPYNADLEKRIPLISRVNAIFKKHSNGRDLSDVPAREFTAMMTLLDAINRAGSTEPDKIRVALTQTNIPPDQLIVPYRGVKFGANGQNELVRPILMQVQGGKYCTIYPFELAACELKYPAPTWAEKAKM
;
A
#
# COMPACT_ATOMS: atom_id res chain seq x y z
N MET A 1 68.63 -41.95 48.47
CA MET A 1 67.77 -42.35 47.35
C MET A 1 66.77 -41.22 47.10
N LYS A 2 66.91 -40.53 45.95
CA LYS A 2 66.12 -39.38 45.59
C LYS A 2 65.14 -39.78 44.50
N THR A 3 63.85 -39.68 44.75
CA THR A 3 62.79 -39.93 43.76
C THR A 3 62.28 -38.55 43.23
N THR A 4 62.54 -38.30 41.97
CA THR A 4 62.05 -37.16 41.22
C THR A 4 60.65 -37.46 40.66
N ALA A 5 59.67 -36.64 41.01
CA ALA A 5 58.33 -36.69 40.45
C ALA A 5 58.25 -35.71 39.24
N LEU A 6 57.94 -36.25 38.07
CA LEU A 6 57.58 -35.46 36.86
C LEU A 6 56.11 -35.03 36.97
N ALA A 7 55.89 -33.73 36.98
CA ALA A 7 54.53 -33.16 36.82
C ALA A 7 54.30 -32.84 35.33
N SER A 8 53.42 -33.59 34.68
CA SER A 8 52.95 -33.30 33.31
C SER A 8 51.83 -32.27 33.36
N ALA A 9 52.09 -31.06 32.88
CA ALA A 9 51.08 -30.02 32.69
C ALA A 9 50.31 -30.28 31.38
N PHE A 10 49.08 -30.69 31.49
CA PHE A 10 48.15 -30.81 30.35
C PHE A 10 47.45 -29.45 30.17
N ALA A 11 47.92 -28.65 29.19
CA ALA A 11 47.26 -27.43 28.81
C ALA A 11 46.02 -27.75 27.96
N LEU A 12 44.82 -27.68 28.54
CA LEU A 12 43.55 -27.67 27.79
C LEU A 12 43.42 -26.35 27.04
N LEU A 13 43.67 -26.38 25.74
CA LEU A 13 43.22 -25.33 24.81
C LEU A 13 41.73 -25.45 24.63
N ILE A 14 40.95 -24.71 25.42
CA ILE A 14 39.54 -24.47 25.16
C ILE A 14 39.47 -23.46 24.02
N GLY A 15 39.35 -23.97 22.79
CA GLY A 15 39.01 -23.20 21.63
C GLY A 15 37.55 -22.70 21.79
N ALA A 16 37.36 -21.50 22.32
CA ALA A 16 36.11 -20.82 22.28
C ALA A 16 35.80 -20.50 20.81
N SER A 17 35.09 -21.40 20.14
CA SER A 17 34.39 -21.08 18.88
C SER A 17 33.38 -19.99 19.23
N ALA A 18 33.78 -18.73 19.05
CA ALA A 18 32.82 -17.64 19.05
C ALA A 18 31.85 -17.93 17.89
N ALA A 19 30.72 -18.56 18.21
CA ALA A 19 29.60 -18.61 17.33
C ALA A 19 29.27 -17.15 17.00
N HIS A 20 29.72 -16.68 15.84
CA HIS A 20 29.27 -15.40 15.31
C HIS A 20 27.77 -15.55 15.17
N ALA A 21 27.03 -15.03 16.15
CA ALA A 21 25.59 -14.87 16.00
C ALA A 21 25.39 -14.13 14.68
N GLN A 22 24.82 -14.81 13.69
CA GLN A 22 24.58 -14.25 12.39
C GLN A 22 23.76 -12.96 12.61
N GLN A 23 24.30 -11.83 12.19
CA GLN A 23 23.66 -10.54 12.42
C GLN A 23 22.26 -10.57 11.84
N GLU A 24 21.25 -10.34 12.69
CA GLU A 24 19.84 -10.30 12.27
C GLU A 24 19.41 -8.85 12.03
N VAL A 25 18.76 -8.57 10.88
CA VAL A 25 18.14 -7.29 10.61
C VAL A 25 16.69 -7.33 11.07
N ARG A 26 16.34 -6.54 12.07
CA ARG A 26 14.99 -6.45 12.63
C ARG A 26 14.24 -5.26 12.05
N ILE A 27 13.07 -5.53 11.46
CA ILE A 27 12.17 -4.52 10.89
C ILE A 27 10.88 -4.53 11.72
N GLY A 28 10.54 -3.40 12.33
CA GLY A 28 9.28 -3.21 13.04
C GLY A 28 8.15 -2.88 12.06
N VAL A 29 7.12 -3.71 12.04
CA VAL A 29 5.98 -3.56 11.13
C VAL A 29 4.73 -3.24 11.94
N ILE A 30 4.03 -2.16 11.58
CA ILE A 30 2.75 -1.77 12.19
C ILE A 30 1.67 -1.84 11.10
N MET A 31 0.66 -2.72 11.26
CA MET A 31 -0.44 -2.92 10.32
C MET A 31 -1.77 -3.16 11.05
N PRO A 32 -2.94 -2.94 10.40
CA PRO A 32 -4.23 -3.29 11.00
C PRO A 32 -4.46 -4.80 10.92
N LEU A 33 -4.30 -5.52 12.03
CA LEU A 33 -4.47 -6.98 12.05
C LEU A 33 -5.78 -7.40 12.71
N SER A 34 -6.54 -6.45 13.21
CA SER A 34 -7.87 -6.63 13.81
C SER A 34 -8.87 -5.59 13.29
N GLY A 35 -10.17 -5.82 13.54
CA GLY A 35 -11.25 -4.93 13.11
C GLY A 35 -11.64 -5.08 11.64
N PRO A 36 -12.45 -4.13 11.10
CA PRO A 36 -13.06 -4.24 9.77
C PRO A 36 -12.10 -4.30 8.59
N VAL A 37 -10.86 -3.84 8.74
CA VAL A 37 -9.83 -3.83 7.69
C VAL A 37 -8.71 -4.85 7.94
N ALA A 38 -8.92 -5.79 8.87
CA ALA A 38 -7.91 -6.78 9.26
C ALA A 38 -7.35 -7.58 8.08
N GLN A 39 -8.21 -7.94 7.10
CA GLN A 39 -7.78 -8.72 5.95
C GLN A 39 -6.76 -7.97 5.10
N VAL A 40 -6.90 -6.65 4.94
CA VAL A 40 -5.91 -5.81 4.25
C VAL A 40 -4.55 -5.89 4.94
N GLY A 41 -4.51 -5.75 6.25
CA GLY A 41 -3.27 -5.81 7.03
C GLY A 41 -2.63 -7.20 7.04
N ILE A 42 -3.44 -8.25 7.17
CA ILE A 42 -2.97 -9.65 7.13
C ILE A 42 -2.30 -9.95 5.77
N ASP A 43 -2.93 -9.56 4.66
CA ASP A 43 -2.38 -9.76 3.33
C ASP A 43 -1.15 -8.87 3.06
N ALA A 44 -1.13 -7.66 3.61
CA ALA A 44 0.05 -6.81 3.58
C ALA A 44 1.26 -7.45 4.27
N VAL A 45 1.05 -8.01 5.48
CA VAL A 45 2.11 -8.74 6.21
C VAL A 45 2.54 -10.00 5.44
N ALA A 46 1.61 -10.71 4.80
CA ALA A 46 1.93 -11.86 3.94
C ALA A 46 2.84 -11.43 2.77
N ALA A 47 2.60 -10.27 2.15
CA ALA A 47 3.43 -9.73 1.08
C ALA A 47 4.83 -9.31 1.57
N MET A 48 4.94 -8.74 2.76
CA MET A 48 6.23 -8.43 3.38
C MET A 48 7.01 -9.71 3.71
N ARG A 49 6.34 -10.75 4.22
CA ARG A 49 6.95 -12.07 4.45
C ARG A 49 7.42 -12.72 3.15
N THR A 50 6.68 -12.55 2.06
CA THR A 50 7.08 -12.98 0.71
C THR A 50 8.40 -12.32 0.28
N ALA A 51 8.53 -11.01 0.46
CA ALA A 51 9.77 -10.28 0.17
C ALA A 51 10.94 -10.78 1.04
N VAL A 52 10.69 -11.00 2.32
CA VAL A 52 11.69 -11.51 3.27
C VAL A 52 12.08 -12.96 2.94
N GLU A 53 11.15 -13.84 2.56
CA GLU A 53 11.47 -15.22 2.11
C GLU A 53 12.38 -15.17 0.89
N ILE A 54 12.03 -14.36 -0.12
CA ILE A 54 12.83 -14.21 -1.35
C ILE A 54 14.28 -13.81 -1.03
N VAL A 55 14.46 -12.88 -0.12
CA VAL A 55 15.81 -12.40 0.25
C VAL A 55 16.52 -13.39 1.17
N ASN A 56 15.83 -13.97 2.13
CA ASN A 56 16.44 -14.87 3.11
C ASN A 56 16.83 -16.22 2.51
N GLU A 57 15.98 -16.78 1.64
CA GLU A 57 16.17 -18.14 1.12
C GLU A 57 16.70 -18.15 -0.33
N GLY A 58 16.56 -17.03 -1.01
CA GLY A 58 16.87 -16.90 -2.42
C GLY A 58 15.75 -17.39 -3.32
N ALA A 59 15.61 -16.79 -4.49
CA ALA A 59 14.67 -17.19 -5.54
C ALA A 59 15.26 -16.84 -6.92
N ASP A 60 14.98 -17.64 -7.93
CA ASP A 60 15.36 -17.29 -9.29
C ASP A 60 14.39 -16.27 -9.89
N LEU A 61 14.49 -15.03 -9.45
CA LEU A 61 13.68 -13.89 -9.87
C LEU A 61 14.58 -12.72 -10.27
N PRO A 62 14.19 -11.89 -11.26
CA PRO A 62 14.90 -10.66 -11.62
C PRO A 62 14.53 -9.52 -10.64
N LEU A 63 14.61 -9.79 -9.34
CA LEU A 63 14.37 -8.83 -8.27
C LEU A 63 15.68 -8.47 -7.56
N PRO A 64 15.77 -7.29 -6.95
CA PRO A 64 16.88 -6.98 -6.07
C PRO A 64 17.05 -8.08 -5.02
N LEU A 65 18.28 -8.54 -4.80
CA LEU A 65 18.64 -9.56 -3.79
C LEU A 65 17.98 -10.94 -3.92
N ALA A 66 17.17 -11.19 -4.95
CA ALA A 66 16.45 -12.47 -5.06
C ALA A 66 17.40 -13.68 -5.20
N LYS A 67 18.60 -13.51 -5.75
CA LYS A 67 19.58 -14.60 -5.92
C LYS A 67 20.48 -14.79 -4.71
N SER A 68 20.42 -13.92 -3.72
CA SER A 68 21.19 -14.04 -2.47
C SER A 68 20.48 -14.95 -1.46
N LYS A 69 21.23 -15.41 -0.45
CA LYS A 69 20.67 -16.12 0.71
C LYS A 69 20.92 -15.29 1.96
N GLY A 70 20.14 -14.22 2.10
CA GLY A 70 20.32 -13.15 3.08
C GLY A 70 20.94 -11.90 2.44
N LEU A 71 21.16 -10.88 3.23
CA LEU A 71 21.70 -9.61 2.81
C LEU A 71 23.23 -9.72 2.60
N SER A 72 23.68 -9.77 1.34
CA SER A 72 25.09 -9.96 0.99
C SER A 72 25.98 -8.81 1.50
N GLY A 73 25.49 -7.56 1.48
CA GLY A 73 26.17 -6.40 2.07
C GLY A 73 26.38 -6.50 3.58
N LEU A 74 25.63 -7.39 4.25
CA LEU A 74 25.71 -7.69 5.69
C LEU A 74 26.17 -9.15 5.93
N LYS A 75 27.04 -9.69 5.08
CA LYS A 75 27.61 -11.04 5.20
C LYS A 75 26.56 -12.16 5.30
N GLY A 76 25.44 -12.01 4.60
CA GLY A 76 24.34 -12.98 4.59
C GLY A 76 23.37 -12.86 5.78
N ALA A 77 23.35 -11.71 6.47
CA ALA A 77 22.44 -11.46 7.56
C ALA A 77 20.98 -11.74 7.14
N LYS A 78 20.22 -12.40 8.02
CA LYS A 78 18.81 -12.70 7.82
C LYS A 78 17.95 -11.53 8.28
N VAL A 79 16.80 -11.37 7.65
CA VAL A 79 15.80 -10.36 7.97
C VAL A 79 14.70 -10.98 8.79
N ARG A 80 14.27 -10.30 9.85
CA ARG A 80 13.14 -10.67 10.70
C ARG A 80 12.16 -9.53 10.82
N LEU A 81 10.87 -9.84 10.63
CA LEU A 81 9.77 -8.90 10.87
C LEU A 81 9.25 -9.08 12.30
N ILE A 82 9.10 -7.95 13.01
CA ILE A 82 8.42 -7.88 14.31
C ILE A 82 7.15 -7.10 14.08
N VAL A 83 6.01 -7.79 14.10
CA VAL A 83 4.73 -7.28 13.64
C VAL A 83 3.87 -6.87 14.82
N ALA A 84 3.22 -5.71 14.72
CA ALA A 84 2.31 -5.15 15.70
C ALA A 84 0.99 -4.73 15.06
N ASP A 85 -0.10 -4.88 15.82
CA ASP A 85 -1.45 -4.47 15.42
C ASP A 85 -1.77 -3.09 15.99
N HIS A 86 -2.05 -2.13 15.13
CA HIS A 86 -2.48 -0.79 15.55
C HIS A 86 -4.00 -0.63 15.70
N GLN A 87 -4.82 -1.65 15.40
CA GLN A 87 -6.27 -1.67 15.60
C GLN A 87 -7.03 -0.52 14.91
N GLY A 88 -6.46 0.11 13.88
CA GLY A 88 -7.00 1.31 13.23
C GLY A 88 -6.87 2.61 14.06
N LYS A 89 -6.12 2.62 15.17
CA LYS A 89 -6.04 3.71 16.13
C LYS A 89 -4.66 4.38 16.13
N PRO A 90 -4.58 5.71 15.89
CA PRO A 90 -3.30 6.44 15.87
C PRO A 90 -2.51 6.32 17.19
N GLU A 91 -3.20 6.39 18.34
CA GLU A 91 -2.58 6.29 19.66
C GLU A 91 -1.98 4.90 19.92
N VAL A 92 -2.64 3.84 19.44
CA VAL A 92 -2.09 2.47 19.52
C VAL A 92 -0.87 2.33 18.61
N GLY A 93 -0.97 2.86 17.37
CA GLY A 93 0.16 2.86 16.43
C GLY A 93 1.36 3.64 16.95
N GLN A 94 1.15 4.75 17.66
CA GLN A 94 2.20 5.49 18.33
C GLN A 94 2.87 4.64 19.43
N GLY A 95 2.08 4.04 20.33
CA GLY A 95 2.61 3.20 21.41
C GLY A 95 3.37 1.99 20.91
N GLU A 96 2.86 1.32 19.86
CA GLU A 96 3.56 0.21 19.21
C GLU A 96 4.87 0.65 18.53
N ALA A 97 4.93 1.83 17.92
CA ALA A 97 6.19 2.36 17.40
C ALA A 97 7.23 2.58 18.51
N GLU A 98 6.82 3.15 19.65
CA GLU A 98 7.67 3.35 20.81
C GLU A 98 8.18 1.99 21.37
N ARG A 99 7.31 0.97 21.46
CA ARG A 99 7.67 -0.39 21.90
C ARG A 99 8.67 -1.04 20.95
N LEU A 100 8.38 -1.03 19.65
CA LEU A 100 9.24 -1.65 18.62
C LEU A 100 10.63 -1.02 18.60
N ILE A 101 10.72 0.30 18.73
CA ILE A 101 12.01 1.01 18.75
C ILE A 101 12.76 0.78 20.06
N ASN A 102 12.08 0.97 21.21
CA ASN A 102 12.77 1.02 22.50
C ASN A 102 12.98 -0.35 23.15
N GLN A 103 12.06 -1.31 22.93
CA GLN A 103 12.13 -2.64 23.55
C GLN A 103 12.66 -3.69 22.57
N GLU A 104 12.10 -3.76 21.34
CA GLU A 104 12.50 -4.73 20.33
C GLU A 104 13.78 -4.32 19.59
N LYS A 105 14.21 -3.05 19.74
CA LYS A 105 15.42 -2.51 19.09
C LYS A 105 15.43 -2.74 17.58
N VAL A 106 14.34 -2.42 16.91
CA VAL A 106 14.25 -2.53 15.45
C VAL A 106 15.16 -1.49 14.78
N HIS A 107 15.71 -1.84 13.62
CA HIS A 107 16.61 -0.97 12.87
C HIS A 107 15.87 -0.03 11.92
N VAL A 108 14.64 -0.44 11.52
CA VAL A 108 13.76 0.32 10.61
C VAL A 108 12.32 0.07 11.01
N MET A 109 11.46 1.08 10.86
CA MET A 109 10.01 0.99 10.99
C MET A 109 9.35 0.90 9.61
N PHE A 110 8.20 0.21 9.54
CA PHE A 110 7.46 -0.03 8.31
C PHE A 110 5.93 -0.02 8.56
N GLY A 111 5.17 0.61 7.69
CA GLY A 111 3.69 0.63 7.78
C GLY A 111 3.10 2.00 7.39
N ALA A 112 1.86 2.37 7.79
CA ALA A 112 0.93 1.55 8.59
C ALA A 112 -0.42 1.31 7.87
N TYR A 113 -0.64 1.64 6.63
CA TYR A 113 -1.90 1.65 5.87
C TYR A 113 -2.81 2.84 6.17
N PHE A 114 -3.33 3.01 7.40
CA PHE A 114 -4.08 4.21 7.77
C PHE A 114 -3.16 5.44 7.83
N SER A 115 -3.52 6.50 7.09
CA SER A 115 -2.69 7.72 7.04
C SER A 115 -2.54 8.39 8.40
N SER A 116 -3.59 8.39 9.23
CA SER A 116 -3.56 8.92 10.60
C SER A 116 -2.60 8.14 11.51
N VAL A 117 -2.57 6.81 11.39
CA VAL A 117 -1.63 5.95 12.14
C VAL A 117 -0.20 6.15 11.64
N THR A 118 -0.01 6.22 10.31
CA THR A 118 1.30 6.51 9.72
C THR A 118 1.84 7.86 10.18
N ALA A 119 0.98 8.88 10.26
CA ALA A 119 1.37 10.19 10.77
C ALA A 119 1.88 10.12 12.21
N ALA A 120 1.18 9.42 13.10
CA ALA A 120 1.55 9.27 14.50
C ALA A 120 2.82 8.42 14.68
N SER A 121 2.87 7.23 14.09
CA SER A 121 3.99 6.29 14.25
C SER A 121 5.28 6.77 13.58
N SER A 122 5.20 7.42 12.41
CA SER A 122 6.37 7.99 11.75
C SER A 122 6.96 9.19 12.49
N GLN A 123 6.14 9.93 13.25
CA GLN A 123 6.65 11.00 14.13
C GLN A 123 7.46 10.45 15.30
N VAL A 124 7.12 9.25 15.81
CA VAL A 124 7.95 8.54 16.81
C VAL A 124 9.30 8.15 16.19
N ALA A 125 9.28 7.54 15.01
CA ALA A 125 10.49 7.12 14.30
C ALA A 125 11.40 8.33 13.97
N GLU A 126 10.83 9.46 13.54
CA GLU A 126 11.56 10.71 13.28
C GLU A 126 12.32 11.20 14.51
N ARG A 127 11.64 11.25 15.68
CA ARG A 127 12.29 11.66 16.95
C ARG A 127 13.38 10.70 17.40
N ALA A 128 13.23 9.42 17.09
CA ALA A 128 14.20 8.39 17.43
C ALA A 128 15.36 8.28 16.42
N GLY A 129 15.30 9.00 15.29
CA GLY A 129 16.28 8.86 14.20
C GLY A 129 16.27 7.48 13.55
N ILE A 130 15.08 6.86 13.40
CA ILE A 130 14.89 5.54 12.81
C ILE A 130 14.17 5.71 11.46
N PRO A 131 14.71 5.14 10.34
CA PRO A 131 14.02 5.20 9.07
C PRO A 131 12.63 4.57 9.12
N TYR A 132 11.66 5.21 8.46
CA TYR A 132 10.29 4.74 8.33
C TYR A 132 9.92 4.62 6.86
N VAL A 133 9.60 3.40 6.39
CA VAL A 133 9.18 3.16 5.02
C VAL A 133 7.68 2.87 4.98
N ASN A 134 6.99 3.51 4.04
CA ASN A 134 5.55 3.36 3.84
C ASN A 134 5.24 2.89 2.42
N GLY A 135 4.41 1.84 2.32
CA GLY A 135 3.98 1.26 1.04
C GLY A 135 2.57 1.68 0.62
N SER A 136 1.69 2.11 1.53
CA SER A 136 0.26 2.20 1.20
C SER A 136 -0.47 3.45 1.64
N SER A 137 -0.07 4.13 2.69
CA SER A 137 -0.74 5.38 3.13
C SER A 137 -0.60 6.48 2.10
N SER A 138 -1.71 7.08 1.69
CA SER A 138 -1.74 7.95 0.50
C SER A 138 -1.90 9.45 0.78
N GLN A 139 -2.12 9.86 2.04
CA GLN A 139 -2.22 11.28 2.40
C GLN A 139 -1.00 12.07 1.91
N PRO A 140 -1.14 13.14 1.08
CA PRO A 140 -0.01 13.94 0.60
C PRO A 140 0.84 14.53 1.72
N ALA A 141 0.20 15.07 2.76
CA ALA A 141 0.86 15.70 3.90
C ALA A 141 1.92 14.81 4.58
N LEU A 142 1.86 13.47 4.45
CA LEU A 142 2.84 12.57 5.07
C LEU A 142 4.28 12.86 4.61
N THR A 143 4.49 13.29 3.38
CA THR A 143 5.79 13.65 2.83
C THR A 143 6.04 15.18 2.79
N GLU A 144 5.09 15.99 3.29
CA GLU A 144 5.19 17.46 3.32
C GLU A 144 5.53 18.02 4.70
N ARG A 145 5.67 17.16 5.72
CA ARG A 145 5.97 17.54 7.11
C ARG A 145 7.44 17.88 7.37
N GLY A 146 8.31 17.81 6.35
CA GLY A 146 9.74 18.05 6.50
C GLY A 146 10.49 16.97 7.27
N LEU A 147 9.92 15.74 7.36
CA LEU A 147 10.57 14.61 8.01
C LEU A 147 11.75 14.10 7.19
N LYS A 148 12.86 13.81 7.84
CA LYS A 148 14.11 13.34 7.21
C LYS A 148 14.17 11.81 7.12
N TRP A 149 13.37 11.11 7.93
CA TRP A 149 13.45 9.66 8.13
C TRP A 149 12.26 8.93 7.49
N PHE A 150 11.35 9.65 6.83
CA PHE A 150 10.16 9.09 6.21
C PHE A 150 10.30 8.94 4.69
N PHE A 151 10.00 7.74 4.17
CA PHE A 151 10.07 7.41 2.74
C PHE A 151 8.82 6.68 2.29
N ARG A 152 8.17 7.15 1.21
CA ARG A 152 6.98 6.52 0.65
C ARG A 152 7.23 6.05 -0.78
N THR A 153 7.07 4.75 -1.02
CA THR A 153 7.27 4.15 -2.34
C THR A 153 6.05 4.25 -3.24
N SER A 154 4.84 4.32 -2.67
CA SER A 154 3.58 4.34 -3.43
C SER A 154 3.16 5.75 -3.86
N PRO A 155 2.23 5.86 -4.84
CA PRO A 155 1.55 7.11 -5.12
C PRO A 155 0.84 7.67 -3.90
N ASN A 156 0.72 8.99 -3.82
CA ASN A 156 -0.14 9.70 -2.89
C ASN A 156 -1.48 10.10 -3.56
N ASP A 157 -2.39 10.70 -2.81
CA ASP A 157 -3.71 11.05 -3.32
C ASP A 157 -3.67 12.12 -4.43
N GLU A 158 -2.62 12.94 -4.51
CA GLU A 158 -2.44 13.83 -5.67
C GLU A 158 -2.17 13.04 -6.94
N HIS A 159 -1.21 12.12 -6.93
CA HIS A 159 -0.93 11.25 -8.09
C HIS A 159 -2.17 10.46 -8.51
N PHE A 160 -2.90 9.92 -7.55
CA PHE A 160 -4.10 9.14 -7.82
C PHE A 160 -5.24 9.98 -8.37
N THR A 161 -5.46 11.17 -7.81
CA THR A 161 -6.54 12.04 -8.27
C THR A 161 -6.22 12.63 -9.65
N HIS A 162 -4.95 12.93 -9.93
CA HIS A 162 -4.52 13.33 -11.27
C HIS A 162 -4.91 12.28 -12.34
N VAL A 163 -4.61 11.00 -12.11
CA VAL A 163 -4.97 9.95 -13.09
C VAL A 163 -6.50 9.81 -13.26
N MET A 164 -7.30 10.10 -12.22
CA MET A 164 -8.76 10.09 -12.32
C MET A 164 -9.26 11.23 -13.23
N PHE A 165 -8.72 12.45 -13.07
CA PHE A 165 -9.10 13.59 -13.91
C PHE A 165 -8.54 13.49 -15.33
N ASP A 166 -7.33 12.98 -15.51
CA ASP A 166 -6.78 12.67 -16.83
C ASP A 166 -7.65 11.66 -17.57
N PHE A 167 -8.10 10.61 -16.88
CA PHE A 167 -9.07 9.66 -17.43
C PHE A 167 -10.37 10.34 -17.87
N MET A 168 -10.97 11.19 -17.05
CA MET A 168 -12.22 11.90 -17.38
C MET A 168 -12.06 12.77 -18.62
N LYS A 169 -10.92 13.46 -18.74
CA LYS A 169 -10.56 14.29 -19.90
C LYS A 169 -10.39 13.47 -21.16
N ASP A 170 -9.61 12.38 -21.07
CA ASP A 170 -9.34 11.49 -22.20
C ASP A 170 -10.59 10.72 -22.63
N PHE A 171 -11.43 10.32 -21.67
CA PHE A 171 -12.74 9.73 -21.92
C PHE A 171 -13.63 10.71 -22.72
N THR A 172 -13.73 11.96 -22.28
CA THR A 172 -14.49 12.99 -23.00
C THR A 172 -13.96 13.17 -24.42
N LYS A 173 -12.64 13.26 -24.60
CA LYS A 173 -12.01 13.39 -25.91
C LYS A 173 -12.27 12.18 -26.82
N LYS A 174 -12.23 10.97 -26.27
CA LYS A 174 -12.42 9.72 -27.01
C LYS A 174 -13.87 9.48 -27.42
N THR A 175 -14.82 9.85 -26.56
CA THR A 175 -16.24 9.47 -26.72
C THR A 175 -17.16 10.62 -27.10
N GLY A 176 -16.73 11.88 -26.97
CA GLY A 176 -17.56 13.08 -27.09
C GLY A 176 -18.51 13.31 -25.92
N LYS A 177 -18.56 12.39 -24.93
CA LYS A 177 -19.42 12.52 -23.74
C LYS A 177 -18.73 13.38 -22.70
N LYS A 178 -19.32 14.56 -22.42
CA LYS A 178 -18.76 15.51 -21.48
C LYS A 178 -18.94 15.05 -20.03
N ILE A 179 -17.93 15.29 -19.22
CA ILE A 179 -17.98 15.21 -17.77
C ILE A 179 -17.81 16.63 -17.24
N GLU A 180 -18.89 17.21 -16.73
CA GLU A 180 -18.93 18.61 -16.31
C GLU A 180 -19.12 18.75 -14.79
N THR A 181 -19.58 17.67 -14.13
CA THR A 181 -19.93 17.71 -12.71
C THR A 181 -19.43 16.50 -11.94
N VAL A 182 -19.03 16.74 -10.67
CA VAL A 182 -18.66 15.68 -9.71
C VAL A 182 -19.39 15.86 -8.40
N ALA A 183 -19.62 14.74 -7.69
CA ALA A 183 -19.97 14.71 -6.28
C ALA A 183 -18.83 14.04 -5.50
N ILE A 184 -18.33 14.68 -4.47
CA ILE A 184 -17.23 14.23 -3.62
C ILE A 184 -17.81 13.72 -2.31
N PHE A 185 -17.34 12.56 -1.88
CA PHE A 185 -17.81 11.92 -0.66
C PHE A 185 -16.61 11.28 0.07
N HIS A 186 -16.38 11.67 1.32
CA HIS A 186 -15.19 11.19 2.02
C HIS A 186 -15.43 11.03 3.52
N GLU A 187 -14.75 10.07 4.13
CA GLU A 187 -14.69 9.94 5.58
C GLU A 187 -13.85 11.07 6.20
N ASP A 188 -13.98 11.30 7.50
CA ASP A 188 -13.41 12.46 8.21
C ASP A 188 -12.02 12.24 8.82
N THR A 189 -11.35 11.10 8.53
CA THR A 189 -9.97 10.92 8.96
C THR A 189 -8.96 11.62 8.02
N ALA A 190 -7.68 11.54 8.34
CA ALA A 190 -6.62 12.16 7.55
C ALA A 190 -6.62 11.72 6.07
N PHE A 191 -6.96 10.46 5.77
CA PHE A 191 -7.05 9.96 4.39
C PHE A 191 -8.22 10.63 3.65
N GLY A 192 -9.45 10.48 4.15
CA GLY A 192 -10.63 10.98 3.44
C GLY A 192 -10.63 12.50 3.31
N THR A 193 -10.25 13.22 4.37
CA THR A 193 -10.18 14.70 4.36
C THR A 193 -9.23 15.22 3.29
N ASP A 194 -8.01 14.67 3.20
CA ASP A 194 -7.05 15.09 2.18
C ASP A 194 -7.47 14.62 0.76
N SER A 195 -8.01 13.41 0.62
CA SER A 195 -8.57 12.96 -0.65
C SER A 195 -9.65 13.91 -1.16
N GLY A 196 -10.61 14.29 -0.30
CA GLY A 196 -11.68 15.23 -0.64
C GLY A 196 -11.16 16.63 -1.00
N ARG A 197 -10.10 17.09 -0.31
CA ARG A 197 -9.42 18.36 -0.61
C ARG A 197 -8.75 18.33 -1.98
N VAL A 198 -8.02 17.27 -2.29
CA VAL A 198 -7.32 17.11 -3.58
C VAL A 198 -8.31 16.95 -4.72
N GLN A 199 -9.38 16.17 -4.53
CA GLN A 199 -10.44 16.02 -5.55
C GLN A 199 -11.12 17.36 -5.86
N GLU A 200 -11.45 18.16 -4.85
CA GLU A 200 -12.05 19.49 -5.04
C GLU A 200 -11.10 20.45 -5.77
N LYS A 201 -9.82 20.46 -5.36
CA LYS A 201 -8.78 21.25 -6.04
C LYS A 201 -8.68 20.89 -7.52
N LEU A 202 -8.55 19.60 -7.84
CA LEU A 202 -8.39 19.17 -9.22
C LEU A 202 -9.69 19.32 -10.04
N ALA A 203 -10.87 19.22 -9.44
CA ALA A 203 -12.11 19.56 -10.09
C ALA A 203 -12.10 21.03 -10.55
N LYS A 204 -11.72 21.96 -9.67
CA LYS A 204 -11.57 23.36 -9.99
C LYS A 204 -10.53 23.60 -11.10
N ASP A 205 -9.34 23.00 -10.98
CA ASP A 205 -8.23 23.15 -11.94
C ASP A 205 -8.60 22.63 -13.34
N ASN A 206 -9.53 21.66 -13.43
CA ASN A 206 -10.03 21.10 -14.69
C ASN A 206 -11.39 21.67 -15.14
N ASN A 207 -11.89 22.75 -14.53
CA ASN A 207 -13.19 23.35 -14.82
C ASN A 207 -14.37 22.37 -14.69
N VAL A 208 -14.29 21.42 -13.76
CA VAL A 208 -15.37 20.49 -13.41
C VAL A 208 -16.07 21.00 -12.16
N LYS A 209 -17.39 21.16 -12.21
CA LYS A 209 -18.18 21.70 -11.10
C LYS A 209 -18.39 20.66 -10.02
N VAL A 210 -18.08 20.98 -8.78
CA VAL A 210 -18.45 20.18 -7.62
C VAL A 210 -19.88 20.53 -7.23
N LEU A 211 -20.81 19.59 -7.40
CA LEU A 211 -22.24 19.76 -7.01
C LEU A 211 -22.47 19.49 -5.53
N GLU A 212 -21.79 18.49 -4.98
CA GLU A 212 -21.81 18.14 -3.58
C GLU A 212 -20.42 17.75 -3.09
N LYS A 213 -20.09 18.17 -1.87
CA LYS A 213 -18.94 17.67 -1.11
C LYS A 213 -19.43 17.29 0.29
N ILE A 214 -19.41 16.00 0.59
CA ILE A 214 -19.94 15.44 1.82
C ILE A 214 -18.80 14.78 2.59
N ALA A 215 -18.52 15.31 3.77
CA ALA A 215 -17.72 14.64 4.78
C ALA A 215 -18.64 13.88 5.73
N TYR A 216 -18.33 12.63 6.03
CA TYR A 216 -19.07 11.82 6.99
C TYR A 216 -18.12 11.25 8.05
N LYS A 217 -18.66 10.87 9.21
CA LYS A 217 -17.89 10.29 10.30
C LYS A 217 -17.45 8.87 9.93
N ALA A 218 -16.14 8.61 9.96
CA ALA A 218 -15.60 7.27 9.72
C ALA A 218 -16.21 6.21 10.65
N GLN A 219 -16.45 5.02 10.11
CA GLN A 219 -17.10 3.91 10.81
C GLN A 219 -18.54 4.24 11.26
N THR A 220 -19.24 5.08 10.49
CA THR A 220 -20.66 5.37 10.72
C THR A 220 -21.53 4.12 10.52
N THR A 221 -22.71 4.13 11.12
CA THR A 221 -23.70 3.05 10.98
C THR A 221 -24.86 3.41 10.04
N ALA A 222 -24.91 4.64 9.53
CA ALA A 222 -25.97 5.11 8.62
C ALA A 222 -25.41 6.17 7.65
N LEU A 223 -25.85 6.10 6.39
CA LEU A 223 -25.48 7.03 5.30
C LEU A 223 -26.70 7.45 4.47
N THR A 224 -27.93 7.28 5.01
CA THR A 224 -29.17 7.54 4.28
C THR A 224 -29.27 8.99 3.82
N ALA A 225 -29.02 9.95 4.72
CA ALA A 225 -29.12 11.37 4.40
C ALA A 225 -28.07 11.80 3.37
N GLU A 226 -26.86 11.31 3.51
CA GLU A 226 -25.74 11.59 2.61
C GLU A 226 -26.02 11.06 1.20
N VAL A 227 -26.48 9.82 1.09
CA VAL A 227 -26.82 9.21 -0.22
C VAL A 227 -28.03 9.87 -0.87
N GLN A 228 -29.03 10.34 -0.11
CA GLN A 228 -30.13 11.14 -0.65
C GLN A 228 -29.64 12.46 -1.26
N ARG A 229 -28.67 13.14 -0.64
CA ARG A 229 -28.05 14.35 -1.18
C ARG A 229 -27.28 14.04 -2.46
N LEU A 230 -26.48 12.97 -2.49
CA LEU A 230 -25.76 12.52 -3.69
C LEU A 230 -26.73 12.21 -4.84
N LYS A 231 -27.85 11.53 -4.56
CA LYS A 231 -28.90 11.24 -5.55
C LYS A 231 -29.55 12.51 -6.09
N ALA A 232 -29.85 13.47 -5.22
CA ALA A 232 -30.42 14.77 -5.61
C ALA A 232 -29.46 15.61 -6.46
N ALA A 233 -28.15 15.58 -6.17
CA ALA A 233 -27.12 16.27 -6.92
C ALA A 233 -26.97 15.72 -8.34
N ASN A 234 -27.17 14.43 -8.56
CA ASN A 234 -27.12 13.75 -9.87
C ASN A 234 -25.88 14.13 -10.71
N ALA A 235 -24.72 14.14 -10.09
CA ALA A 235 -23.46 14.48 -10.75
C ALA A 235 -23.07 13.44 -11.84
N ASP A 236 -22.28 13.86 -12.82
CA ASP A 236 -21.79 12.96 -13.89
C ASP A 236 -20.85 11.89 -13.33
N VAL A 237 -20.04 12.25 -12.32
CA VAL A 237 -19.13 11.33 -11.64
C VAL A 237 -19.27 11.43 -10.14
N PHE A 238 -19.32 10.27 -9.49
CA PHE A 238 -19.27 10.12 -8.05
C PHE A 238 -17.87 9.71 -7.60
N LEU A 239 -17.25 10.48 -6.69
CA LEU A 239 -15.89 10.33 -6.21
C LEU A 239 -15.84 9.95 -4.72
N PRO A 240 -16.05 8.68 -4.34
CA PRO A 240 -15.98 8.26 -2.95
C PRO A 240 -14.55 7.98 -2.47
N SER A 241 -14.27 8.34 -1.20
CA SER A 241 -13.06 8.00 -0.43
C SER A 241 -13.48 7.41 0.91
N SER A 242 -13.48 6.09 1.03
CA SER A 242 -13.99 5.37 2.20
C SER A 242 -13.22 4.07 2.47
N TYR A 243 -13.07 3.71 3.75
CA TYR A 243 -12.55 2.42 4.16
C TYR A 243 -13.59 1.31 4.03
N THR A 244 -13.20 0.07 4.27
CA THR A 244 -13.94 -1.16 3.93
C THR A 244 -15.38 -1.18 4.42
N SER A 245 -15.62 -1.01 5.74
CA SER A 245 -16.98 -1.04 6.32
C SER A 245 -17.90 0.03 5.72
N ASP A 246 -17.34 1.23 5.57
CA ASP A 246 -18.09 2.39 5.10
C ASP A 246 -18.41 2.27 3.60
N THR A 247 -17.48 1.68 2.82
CA THR A 247 -17.70 1.36 1.40
C THR A 247 -18.88 0.38 1.24
N PHE A 248 -18.92 -0.66 2.05
CA PHE A 248 -20.02 -1.64 1.99
C PHE A 248 -21.34 -1.01 2.40
N LEU A 249 -21.35 -0.20 3.45
CA LEU A 249 -22.54 0.54 3.88
C LEU A 249 -23.01 1.51 2.78
N LEU A 250 -22.10 2.29 2.21
CA LEU A 250 -22.38 3.23 1.13
C LEU A 250 -23.07 2.56 -0.06
N LEU A 251 -22.51 1.44 -0.56
CA LEU A 251 -23.07 0.77 -1.73
C LEU A 251 -24.43 0.09 -1.42
N ARG A 252 -24.60 -0.47 -0.22
CA ARG A 252 -25.91 -1.00 0.22
C ARG A 252 -26.96 0.09 0.32
N THR A 253 -26.62 1.22 0.95
CA THR A 253 -27.53 2.37 1.06
C THR A 253 -27.85 2.97 -0.32
N ALA A 254 -26.86 3.04 -1.22
CA ALA A 254 -27.05 3.49 -2.60
C ALA A 254 -28.05 2.58 -3.35
N LYS A 255 -27.96 1.26 -3.15
CA LYS A 255 -28.89 0.28 -3.72
C LYS A 255 -30.29 0.43 -3.13
N GLU A 256 -30.42 0.53 -1.82
CA GLU A 256 -31.72 0.71 -1.11
C GLU A 256 -32.46 1.98 -1.55
N LEU A 257 -31.71 3.05 -1.81
CA LEU A 257 -32.26 4.34 -2.25
C LEU A 257 -32.30 4.48 -3.77
N ASP A 258 -31.95 3.44 -4.53
CA ASP A 258 -31.87 3.47 -5.99
C ASP A 258 -31.05 4.66 -6.51
N TYR A 259 -29.91 4.91 -5.89
CA TYR A 259 -28.90 5.85 -6.40
C TYR A 259 -27.98 5.15 -7.38
N ASN A 260 -28.06 5.51 -8.66
CA ASN A 260 -27.33 4.90 -9.78
C ASN A 260 -26.37 5.94 -10.39
N PRO A 261 -25.13 6.12 -9.86
CA PRO A 261 -24.17 7.04 -10.48
C PRO A 261 -23.76 6.53 -11.88
N LYS A 262 -23.73 7.42 -12.88
CA LYS A 262 -23.29 7.09 -14.25
C LYS A 262 -21.83 6.59 -14.28
N LEU A 263 -20.96 7.20 -13.48
CA LEU A 263 -19.62 6.78 -13.16
C LEU A 263 -19.39 6.91 -11.66
N LEU A 264 -18.89 5.85 -11.05
CA LEU A 264 -18.31 5.85 -9.70
C LEU A 264 -16.81 5.63 -9.87
N VAL A 265 -15.99 6.61 -9.47
CA VAL A 265 -14.53 6.52 -9.53
C VAL A 265 -13.97 6.71 -8.13
N ALA A 266 -13.66 5.61 -7.48
CA ALA A 266 -13.29 5.57 -6.09
C ALA A 266 -11.81 5.84 -5.85
N GLN A 267 -11.54 6.46 -4.68
CA GLN A 267 -10.19 6.73 -4.19
C GLN A 267 -9.60 5.51 -3.45
N ASN A 268 -9.78 4.29 -3.96
CA ASN A 268 -9.21 3.06 -3.38
C ASN A 268 -9.81 2.68 -2.01
N ALA A 269 -8.96 2.22 -1.09
CA ALA A 269 -9.31 1.75 0.26
C ALA A 269 -10.35 0.63 0.23
N GLY A 270 -11.58 0.83 0.64
CA GLY A 270 -12.60 -0.20 0.67
C GLY A 270 -12.96 -0.78 -0.70
N PHE A 271 -12.77 0.01 -1.79
CA PHE A 271 -13.02 -0.48 -3.15
C PHE A 271 -11.90 -1.38 -3.72
N THR A 272 -10.79 -1.54 -3.01
CA THR A 272 -9.71 -2.50 -3.33
C THR A 272 -9.42 -3.46 -2.18
N ASP A 273 -10.29 -3.46 -1.15
CA ASP A 273 -10.23 -4.47 -0.09
C ASP A 273 -10.26 -5.87 -0.71
N PRO A 274 -9.43 -6.82 -0.25
CA PRO A 274 -9.40 -8.18 -0.77
C PRO A 274 -10.75 -8.90 -0.74
N THR A 275 -11.67 -8.44 0.12
CA THR A 275 -13.03 -9.01 0.25
C THR A 275 -14.09 -8.23 -0.53
N PHE A 276 -13.75 -7.11 -1.18
CA PHE A 276 -14.72 -6.23 -1.82
C PHE A 276 -15.61 -6.96 -2.84
N ILE A 277 -15.00 -7.63 -3.81
CA ILE A 277 -15.75 -8.33 -4.86
C ILE A 277 -16.53 -9.50 -4.29
N THR A 278 -15.95 -10.28 -3.37
CA THR A 278 -16.64 -11.44 -2.78
C THR A 278 -17.79 -11.04 -1.87
N THR A 279 -17.68 -9.90 -1.18
CA THR A 279 -18.73 -9.39 -0.29
C THR A 279 -19.86 -8.72 -1.05
N MET A 280 -19.53 -7.91 -2.06
CA MET A 280 -20.52 -7.16 -2.84
C MET A 280 -21.10 -7.96 -4.01
N GLY A 281 -20.38 -9.00 -4.49
CA GLY A 281 -20.80 -9.81 -5.62
C GLY A 281 -21.11 -8.93 -6.84
N LYS A 282 -22.27 -9.16 -7.45
CA LYS A 282 -22.74 -8.39 -8.61
C LYS A 282 -22.99 -6.91 -8.32
N ASP A 283 -23.19 -6.52 -7.07
CA ASP A 283 -23.37 -5.13 -6.68
C ASP A 283 -22.08 -4.29 -6.87
N ALA A 284 -20.91 -4.94 -6.97
CA ALA A 284 -19.64 -4.30 -7.31
C ALA A 284 -19.49 -3.93 -8.80
N GLU A 285 -20.29 -4.53 -9.72
CA GLU A 285 -20.15 -4.32 -11.16
C GLU A 285 -20.19 -2.84 -11.56
N GLY A 286 -19.28 -2.47 -12.45
CA GLY A 286 -19.16 -1.11 -12.98
C GLY A 286 -18.42 -0.13 -12.07
N ALA A 287 -18.14 -0.47 -10.81
CA ALA A 287 -17.34 0.38 -9.93
C ALA A 287 -15.91 0.53 -10.48
N ILE A 288 -15.46 1.78 -10.61
CA ILE A 288 -14.08 2.10 -10.99
C ILE A 288 -13.33 2.49 -9.72
N THR A 289 -12.09 2.06 -9.62
CA THR A 289 -11.19 2.48 -8.54
C THR A 289 -9.78 2.68 -9.06
N ARG A 290 -9.05 3.56 -8.40
CA ARG A 290 -7.62 3.75 -8.68
C ARG A 290 -6.80 2.67 -7.96
N SER A 291 -5.71 2.27 -8.57
CA SER A 291 -4.74 1.35 -7.99
C SER A 291 -3.37 1.56 -8.65
N PRO A 292 -2.26 1.20 -8.02
CA PRO A 292 -1.00 1.04 -8.73
C PRO A 292 -0.72 -0.42 -9.11
N TYR A 293 -1.70 -1.31 -9.01
CA TYR A 293 -1.55 -2.74 -9.31
C TYR A 293 -2.87 -3.34 -9.77
N ASN A 294 -2.79 -4.23 -10.75
CA ASN A 294 -3.84 -5.20 -11.06
C ASN A 294 -3.19 -6.49 -11.58
N ALA A 295 -3.79 -7.63 -11.29
CA ALA A 295 -3.28 -8.94 -11.71
C ALA A 295 -3.25 -9.11 -13.25
N ASP A 296 -4.16 -8.45 -13.98
CA ASP A 296 -4.21 -8.52 -15.46
C ASP A 296 -2.97 -7.89 -16.14
N LEU A 297 -2.17 -7.12 -15.41
CA LEU A 297 -0.88 -6.61 -15.88
C LEU A 297 0.20 -7.70 -16.01
N GLU A 298 -0.04 -8.93 -15.54
CA GLU A 298 0.94 -10.05 -15.63
C GLU A 298 1.42 -10.33 -17.06
N LYS A 299 0.58 -10.09 -18.06
CA LYS A 299 0.95 -10.22 -19.49
C LYS A 299 2.06 -9.24 -19.91
N ARG A 300 2.19 -8.11 -19.21
CA ARG A 300 3.20 -7.07 -19.44
C ARG A 300 4.33 -7.12 -18.42
N ILE A 301 4.04 -7.58 -17.22
CA ILE A 301 4.96 -7.72 -16.08
C ILE A 301 4.90 -9.18 -15.61
N PRO A 302 5.58 -10.13 -16.30
CA PRO A 302 5.52 -11.56 -15.94
C PRO A 302 5.99 -11.88 -14.53
N LEU A 303 6.72 -10.95 -13.90
CA LEU A 303 7.16 -11.04 -12.52
C LEU A 303 5.98 -11.12 -11.54
N ILE A 304 4.81 -10.55 -11.89
CA ILE A 304 3.60 -10.59 -11.06
C ILE A 304 3.21 -12.02 -10.72
N SER A 305 3.04 -12.89 -11.72
CA SER A 305 2.61 -14.29 -11.50
C SER A 305 3.64 -15.08 -10.70
N ARG A 306 4.94 -14.83 -10.93
CA ARG A 306 6.03 -15.51 -10.20
C ARG A 306 6.06 -15.13 -8.72
N VAL A 307 5.93 -13.85 -8.41
CA VAL A 307 5.84 -13.37 -7.00
C VAL A 307 4.53 -13.83 -6.36
N ASN A 308 3.41 -13.78 -7.10
CA ASN A 308 2.12 -14.24 -6.62
C ASN A 308 2.13 -15.72 -6.19
N ALA A 309 2.87 -16.57 -6.89
CA ALA A 309 3.03 -17.98 -6.53
C ALA A 309 3.70 -18.16 -5.15
N ILE A 310 4.65 -17.30 -4.80
CA ILE A 310 5.28 -17.30 -3.47
C ILE A 310 4.34 -16.69 -2.43
N PHE A 311 3.68 -15.58 -2.78
CA PHE A 311 2.72 -14.90 -1.91
C PHE A 311 1.60 -15.82 -1.42
N LYS A 312 1.07 -16.68 -2.28
CA LYS A 312 0.03 -17.66 -1.94
C LYS A 312 0.39 -18.56 -0.76
N LYS A 313 1.67 -18.85 -0.55
CA LYS A 313 2.14 -19.65 0.62
C LYS A 313 1.91 -18.90 1.94
N HIS A 314 1.99 -17.57 1.92
CA HIS A 314 1.86 -16.72 3.10
C HIS A 314 0.44 -16.17 3.31
N SER A 315 -0.41 -16.20 2.28
CA SER A 315 -1.74 -15.60 2.26
C SER A 315 -2.90 -16.61 2.34
N ASN A 316 -2.64 -17.86 2.76
CA ASN A 316 -3.63 -18.94 2.72
C ASN A 316 -4.25 -19.13 1.32
N GLY A 317 -3.42 -19.06 0.27
CA GLY A 317 -3.82 -19.30 -1.12
C GLY A 317 -4.46 -18.10 -1.83
N ARG A 318 -4.58 -16.93 -1.18
CA ARG A 318 -5.11 -15.71 -1.82
C ARG A 318 -4.10 -15.12 -2.80
N ASP A 319 -4.64 -14.46 -3.82
CA ASP A 319 -3.83 -13.74 -4.81
C ASP A 319 -3.41 -12.36 -4.31
N LEU A 320 -2.29 -11.86 -4.87
CA LEU A 320 -1.86 -10.47 -4.69
C LEU A 320 -2.96 -9.51 -5.13
N SER A 321 -3.16 -8.47 -4.36
CA SER A 321 -4.06 -7.36 -4.64
C SER A 321 -3.33 -6.02 -4.48
N ASP A 322 -4.05 -4.90 -4.55
CA ASP A 322 -3.51 -3.55 -4.50
C ASP A 322 -2.51 -3.31 -3.36
N VAL A 323 -2.96 -3.44 -2.11
CA VAL A 323 -2.13 -3.13 -0.93
C VAL A 323 -0.97 -4.12 -0.78
N PRO A 324 -1.17 -5.44 -0.84
CA PRO A 324 -0.06 -6.39 -0.79
C PRO A 324 1.02 -6.15 -1.83
N ALA A 325 0.66 -5.81 -3.08
CA ALA A 325 1.65 -5.54 -4.12
C ALA A 325 2.48 -4.28 -3.84
N ARG A 326 1.86 -3.25 -3.27
CA ARG A 326 2.57 -2.02 -2.83
C ARG A 326 3.51 -2.30 -1.66
N GLU A 327 3.07 -3.06 -0.67
CA GLU A 327 3.86 -3.40 0.50
C GLU A 327 5.02 -4.35 0.16
N PHE A 328 4.81 -5.29 -0.77
CA PHE A 328 5.89 -6.09 -1.33
C PHE A 328 6.97 -5.20 -1.99
N THR A 329 6.54 -4.28 -2.86
CA THR A 329 7.45 -3.36 -3.56
C THR A 329 8.22 -2.47 -2.57
N ALA A 330 7.54 -1.96 -1.54
CA ALA A 330 8.15 -1.14 -0.50
C ALA A 330 9.16 -1.94 0.34
N MET A 331 8.82 -3.18 0.71
CA MET A 331 9.72 -4.05 1.47
C MET A 331 10.97 -4.42 0.66
N MET A 332 10.82 -4.80 -0.61
CA MET A 332 11.96 -5.07 -1.49
C MET A 332 12.87 -3.83 -1.65
N THR A 333 12.28 -2.64 -1.77
CA THR A 333 13.01 -1.37 -1.81
C THR A 333 13.80 -1.12 -0.53
N LEU A 334 13.20 -1.37 0.62
CA LEU A 334 13.86 -1.24 1.91
C LEU A 334 15.02 -2.23 2.06
N LEU A 335 14.80 -3.50 1.70
CA LEU A 335 15.82 -4.55 1.81
C LEU A 335 17.03 -4.26 0.89
N ASP A 336 16.79 -3.74 -0.32
CA ASP A 336 17.84 -3.27 -1.21
C ASP A 336 18.64 -2.12 -0.57
N ALA A 337 17.98 -1.14 0.02
CA ALA A 337 18.65 -0.03 0.69
C ALA A 337 19.50 -0.49 1.89
N ILE A 338 18.99 -1.39 2.73
CA ILE A 338 19.73 -1.96 3.86
C ILE A 338 20.97 -2.73 3.35
N ASN A 339 20.81 -3.50 2.28
CA ASN A 339 21.93 -4.24 1.68
C ASN A 339 23.02 -3.32 1.14
N ARG A 340 22.65 -2.24 0.44
CA ARG A 340 23.59 -1.22 -0.07
C ARG A 340 24.24 -0.43 1.07
N ALA A 341 23.55 -0.19 2.15
CA ALA A 341 24.11 0.44 3.35
C ALA A 341 25.22 -0.40 4.00
N GLY A 342 25.18 -1.73 3.83
CA GLY A 342 26.13 -2.66 4.46
C GLY A 342 26.17 -2.52 5.99
N SER A 343 25.08 -2.03 6.60
CA SER A 343 25.02 -1.66 8.01
C SER A 343 23.58 -1.67 8.51
N THR A 344 23.41 -1.91 9.80
CA THR A 344 22.13 -1.74 10.51
C THR A 344 22.02 -0.36 11.18
N GLU A 345 23.02 0.48 11.04
CA GLU A 345 22.99 1.85 11.58
C GLU A 345 21.95 2.70 10.85
N PRO A 346 21.01 3.35 11.55
CA PRO A 346 19.90 4.09 10.95
C PRO A 346 20.33 5.16 9.94
N ASP A 347 21.37 5.94 10.24
CA ASP A 347 21.88 6.99 9.33
C ASP A 347 22.37 6.41 7.99
N LYS A 348 23.07 5.27 8.01
CA LYS A 348 23.55 4.61 6.80
C LYS A 348 22.39 4.08 5.96
N ILE A 349 21.37 3.49 6.61
CA ILE A 349 20.15 3.03 5.93
C ILE A 349 19.41 4.23 5.32
N ARG A 350 19.25 5.33 6.05
CA ARG A 350 18.63 6.55 5.56
C ARG A 350 19.35 7.09 4.32
N VAL A 351 20.68 7.19 4.36
CA VAL A 351 21.47 7.63 3.19
C VAL A 351 21.25 6.68 2.01
N ALA A 352 21.28 5.37 2.22
CA ALA A 352 21.02 4.40 1.16
C ALA A 352 19.60 4.53 0.58
N LEU A 353 18.59 4.84 1.42
CA LEU A 353 17.22 5.12 0.95
C LEU A 353 17.17 6.36 0.04
N THR A 354 17.83 7.47 0.40
CA THR A 354 17.88 8.66 -0.47
C THR A 354 18.59 8.40 -1.82
N GLN A 355 19.42 7.38 -1.90
CA GLN A 355 20.14 6.97 -3.12
C GLN A 355 19.43 5.85 -3.89
N THR A 356 18.21 5.50 -3.51
CA THR A 356 17.43 4.45 -4.19
C THR A 356 17.17 4.82 -5.65
N ASN A 357 17.45 3.86 -6.55
CA ASN A 357 17.15 3.96 -7.97
C ASN A 357 16.90 2.56 -8.54
N ILE A 358 15.67 2.05 -8.35
CA ILE A 358 15.25 0.73 -8.80
C ILE A 358 14.56 0.89 -10.15
N PRO A 359 15.00 0.18 -11.21
CA PRO A 359 14.40 0.26 -12.54
C PRO A 359 13.04 -0.49 -12.60
N PRO A 360 12.18 -0.20 -13.61
CA PRO A 360 10.83 -0.75 -13.71
C PRO A 360 10.77 -2.27 -13.92
N ASP A 361 11.77 -2.88 -14.53
CA ASP A 361 11.85 -4.33 -14.78
C ASP A 361 12.09 -5.17 -13.53
N GLN A 362 12.41 -4.52 -12.41
CA GLN A 362 12.56 -5.13 -11.09
C GLN A 362 11.33 -4.90 -10.19
N LEU A 363 10.21 -4.51 -10.74
CA LEU A 363 8.99 -4.20 -9.99
C LEU A 363 7.81 -5.08 -10.42
N ILE A 364 6.89 -5.32 -9.48
CA ILE A 364 5.59 -5.98 -9.76
C ILE A 364 4.45 -4.98 -9.95
N VAL A 365 4.76 -3.71 -9.98
CA VAL A 365 3.83 -2.59 -10.19
C VAL A 365 4.28 -1.79 -11.42
N PRO A 366 3.38 -1.14 -12.16
CA PRO A 366 3.71 -0.45 -13.41
C PRO A 366 4.38 0.92 -13.18
N TYR A 367 5.15 1.08 -12.11
CA TYR A 367 5.93 2.29 -11.88
C TYR A 367 7.04 2.43 -12.92
N ARG A 368 7.47 3.64 -13.16
CA ARG A 368 8.66 3.94 -13.96
C ARG A 368 9.96 3.64 -13.22
N GLY A 369 9.87 3.26 -11.95
CA GLY A 369 10.96 2.94 -11.06
C GLY A 369 10.65 3.31 -9.61
N VAL A 370 11.65 3.16 -8.72
CA VAL A 370 11.60 3.74 -7.38
C VAL A 370 12.80 4.65 -7.19
N LYS A 371 12.53 5.95 -7.05
CA LYS A 371 13.53 6.99 -6.77
C LYS A 371 12.87 8.04 -5.86
N PHE A 372 13.48 8.27 -4.72
CA PHE A 372 12.95 9.23 -3.76
C PHE A 372 13.39 10.65 -4.06
N GLY A 373 12.43 11.58 -4.06
CA GLY A 373 12.68 13.01 -4.05
C GLY A 373 13.17 13.51 -2.68
N ALA A 374 13.47 14.78 -2.59
CA ALA A 374 14.00 15.41 -1.38
C ALA A 374 13.07 15.26 -0.16
N ASN A 375 11.77 15.10 -0.38
CA ASN A 375 10.74 14.90 0.65
C ASN A 375 10.47 13.41 0.96
N GLY A 376 11.25 12.48 0.42
CA GLY A 376 11.06 11.05 0.62
C GLY A 376 9.89 10.42 -0.16
N GLN A 377 9.23 11.15 -1.07
CA GLN A 377 8.23 10.61 -1.98
C GLN A 377 8.90 9.94 -3.20
N ASN A 378 8.44 8.74 -3.59
CA ASN A 378 8.83 8.18 -4.89
C ASN A 378 8.27 9.04 -6.03
N GLU A 379 9.15 9.57 -6.88
CA GLU A 379 8.81 10.44 -8.02
C GLU A 379 8.43 9.65 -9.29
N LEU A 380 8.69 8.34 -9.33
CA LEU A 380 8.52 7.50 -10.52
C LEU A 380 7.25 6.63 -10.47
N VAL A 381 6.29 7.02 -9.65
CA VAL A 381 5.03 6.30 -9.50
C VAL A 381 4.16 6.40 -10.75
N ARG A 382 3.34 5.39 -10.98
CA ARG A 382 2.38 5.36 -12.09
C ARG A 382 1.10 4.64 -11.64
N PRO A 383 0.06 5.38 -11.23
CA PRO A 383 -1.24 4.77 -10.93
C PRO A 383 -1.99 4.35 -12.19
N ILE A 384 -2.94 3.43 -12.01
CA ILE A 384 -3.89 2.97 -13.01
C ILE A 384 -5.31 3.15 -12.51
N LEU A 385 -6.30 3.06 -13.41
CA LEU A 385 -7.70 2.83 -13.06
C LEU A 385 -8.12 1.45 -13.52
N MET A 386 -8.91 0.80 -12.68
CA MET A 386 -9.50 -0.50 -12.97
C MET A 386 -10.99 -0.45 -12.68
N GLN A 387 -11.79 -1.18 -13.48
CA GLN A 387 -13.23 -1.32 -13.32
C GLN A 387 -13.58 -2.76 -12.97
N VAL A 388 -14.56 -2.96 -12.10
CA VAL A 388 -15.11 -4.29 -11.86
C VAL A 388 -15.97 -4.69 -13.04
N GLN A 389 -15.59 -5.79 -13.70
CA GLN A 389 -16.26 -6.34 -14.87
C GLN A 389 -16.31 -7.87 -14.77
N GLY A 390 -17.51 -8.46 -14.73
CA GLY A 390 -17.67 -9.91 -14.59
C GLY A 390 -17.08 -10.45 -13.29
N GLY A 391 -17.21 -9.72 -12.19
CA GLY A 391 -16.72 -10.11 -10.87
C GLY A 391 -15.19 -10.06 -10.72
N LYS A 392 -14.48 -9.32 -11.58
CA LYS A 392 -13.02 -9.13 -11.49
C LYS A 392 -12.63 -7.70 -11.81
N TYR A 393 -11.52 -7.25 -11.26
CA TYR A 393 -10.92 -5.99 -11.68
C TYR A 393 -10.31 -6.13 -13.07
N CYS A 394 -10.59 -5.18 -13.93
CA CYS A 394 -9.98 -5.05 -15.24
C CYS A 394 -9.38 -3.65 -15.41
N THR A 395 -8.12 -3.57 -15.80
CA THR A 395 -7.41 -2.33 -16.04
C THR A 395 -8.02 -1.62 -17.26
N ILE A 396 -8.49 -0.38 -17.09
CA ILE A 396 -9.14 0.42 -18.13
C ILE A 396 -8.34 1.68 -18.51
N TYR A 397 -7.41 2.12 -17.65
CA TYR A 397 -6.63 3.35 -17.88
C TYR A 397 -5.29 3.30 -17.10
N PRO A 398 -4.20 3.88 -17.62
CA PRO A 398 -4.05 4.53 -18.94
C PRO A 398 -4.35 3.57 -20.12
N PHE A 399 -4.84 4.11 -21.25
CA PHE A 399 -5.30 3.27 -22.36
C PHE A 399 -4.24 2.32 -22.92
N GLU A 400 -2.96 2.70 -22.87
CA GLU A 400 -1.86 1.82 -23.30
C GLU A 400 -1.60 0.64 -22.34
N LEU A 401 -2.13 0.68 -21.12
CA LEU A 401 -2.08 -0.44 -20.16
C LEU A 401 -3.42 -1.18 -20.07
N ALA A 402 -4.47 -0.66 -20.69
CA ALA A 402 -5.81 -1.21 -20.58
C ALA A 402 -5.85 -2.68 -21.08
N ALA A 403 -6.51 -3.52 -20.29
CA ALA A 403 -6.82 -4.91 -20.63
C ALA A 403 -8.28 -5.06 -21.09
N CYS A 404 -9.14 -4.10 -20.72
CA CYS A 404 -10.55 -4.06 -21.08
C CYS A 404 -10.98 -2.67 -21.52
N GLU A 405 -12.08 -2.62 -22.29
CA GLU A 405 -12.77 -1.35 -22.53
C GLU A 405 -13.63 -0.94 -21.35
N LEU A 406 -13.77 0.37 -21.16
CA LEU A 406 -14.67 0.91 -20.17
C LEU A 406 -16.12 0.55 -20.49
N LYS A 407 -16.85 0.00 -19.53
CA LYS A 407 -18.32 -0.11 -19.56
C LYS A 407 -18.94 1.18 -19.03
N TYR A 408 -19.62 1.93 -19.90
CA TYR A 408 -20.25 3.20 -19.59
C TYR A 408 -21.64 3.32 -20.25
N PRO A 409 -22.67 3.81 -19.57
CA PRO A 409 -22.67 4.08 -18.11
C PRO A 409 -22.46 2.82 -17.29
N ALA A 410 -22.15 3.00 -15.99
CA ALA A 410 -22.15 1.88 -15.05
C ALA A 410 -23.56 1.24 -15.00
N PRO A 411 -23.66 -0.10 -14.88
CA PRO A 411 -24.97 -0.74 -14.81
C PRO A 411 -25.76 -0.29 -13.58
N THR A 412 -27.04 -0.06 -13.77
CA THR A 412 -27.99 0.28 -12.69
C THR A 412 -28.19 -0.92 -11.75
N TRP A 413 -28.72 -0.68 -10.54
CA TRP A 413 -29.05 -1.76 -9.60
C TRP A 413 -30.02 -2.78 -10.18
N ALA A 414 -30.98 -2.32 -11.00
CA ALA A 414 -31.92 -3.20 -11.69
C ALA A 414 -31.24 -4.08 -12.75
N GLU A 415 -30.25 -3.57 -13.48
CA GLU A 415 -29.46 -4.34 -14.44
C GLU A 415 -28.52 -5.32 -13.73
N LYS A 416 -27.83 -4.88 -12.67
CA LYS A 416 -26.99 -5.74 -11.83
C LYS A 416 -27.79 -6.92 -11.24
N ALA A 417 -29.06 -6.70 -10.88
CA ALA A 417 -29.93 -7.77 -10.36
C ALA A 417 -30.14 -8.92 -11.38
N LYS A 418 -30.04 -8.62 -12.70
CA LYS A 418 -30.24 -9.60 -13.79
C LYS A 418 -28.96 -10.29 -14.24
N MET A 419 -27.78 -9.83 -13.77
CA MET A 419 -26.47 -10.47 -13.99
C MET A 419 -26.29 -11.68 -13.07
#